data_32900511b2bb0fce7a0d70b959380a9a
#
_entry.id   32900511b2bb0fce7a0d70b959380a9a
#
_cell.length_a   1.000
_cell.length_b   1.000
_cell.length_c   1.000
_cell.angle_alpha   90.00
_cell.angle_beta   90.00
_cell.angle_gamma   90.00
#
_symmetry.space_group_name_H-M   'P 1'
#
loop_
_entity.id
_entity.type
_entity.pdbx_description
1 polymer ?
#
loop_
_entity_poly.entity_id
_entity_poly.type
_entity_poly.pdbx_seq_one_letter_code
_entity_poly.pdbx_strand_id
1 'polypeptide(L)'
;MKKKLSTQQKKAKLRRRADRLYQEIGREMYEDSGCIVPGCNEPYSCLHHFFIKASCSALRYNIKNGIPICAKHHLRLHSSDDPTIPTAILKVKGMDWYDELATIKRNTFVKTSLEYYENIINNLSNINLKNNNGQ
;
A
#
# COMPACT_ATOMS: atom_id res chain seq x y z
N MET A 1 4.50 32.51 -18.73
CA MET A 1 4.36 32.33 -17.25
C MET A 1 3.76 30.97 -16.95
N LYS A 2 4.34 30.25 -16.03
CA LYS A 2 3.75 28.96 -15.58
C LYS A 2 2.50 29.25 -14.75
N LYS A 3 1.38 28.62 -15.12
CA LYS A 3 0.11 28.74 -14.39
C LYS A 3 0.26 28.16 -12.98
N LYS A 4 -0.16 28.91 -11.98
CA LYS A 4 -0.14 28.46 -10.57
C LYS A 4 -1.14 27.32 -10.38
N LEU A 5 -0.71 26.21 -9.76
CA LEU A 5 -1.57 25.07 -9.48
C LEU A 5 -2.62 25.41 -8.40
N SER A 6 -3.83 24.93 -8.59
CA SER A 6 -4.87 24.97 -7.56
C SER A 6 -4.54 24.03 -6.40
N THR A 7 -5.19 24.22 -5.25
CA THR A 7 -5.03 23.34 -4.09
C THR A 7 -5.35 21.87 -4.44
N GLN A 8 -6.39 21.64 -5.22
CA GLN A 8 -6.77 20.30 -5.72
C GLN A 8 -5.66 19.68 -6.57
N GLN A 9 -5.08 20.46 -7.48
CA GLN A 9 -3.99 20.00 -8.32
C GLN A 9 -2.72 19.68 -7.53
N LYS A 10 -2.42 20.50 -6.51
CA LYS A 10 -1.29 20.25 -5.58
C LYS A 10 -1.50 18.96 -4.79
N LYS A 11 -2.70 18.73 -4.25
CA LYS A 11 -3.04 17.48 -3.55
C LYS A 11 -2.89 16.27 -4.45
N ALA A 12 -3.41 16.34 -5.69
CA ALA A 12 -3.30 15.25 -6.65
C ALA A 12 -1.84 14.91 -6.97
N LYS A 13 -1.00 15.92 -7.11
CA LYS A 13 0.45 15.74 -7.36
C LYS A 13 1.13 15.04 -6.18
N LEU A 14 0.87 15.49 -4.95
CA LEU A 14 1.44 14.89 -3.74
C LEU A 14 0.93 13.46 -3.54
N ARG A 15 -0.35 13.20 -3.78
CA ARG A 15 -0.93 11.86 -3.70
C ARG A 15 -0.23 10.89 -4.66
N ARG A 16 -0.04 11.29 -5.91
CA ARG A 16 0.69 10.46 -6.88
C ARG A 16 2.11 10.15 -6.44
N ARG A 17 2.79 11.13 -5.85
CA ARG A 17 4.14 10.95 -5.32
C ARG A 17 4.14 9.97 -4.14
N ALA A 18 3.21 10.11 -3.22
CA ALA A 18 3.06 9.20 -2.08
C ALA A 18 2.75 7.77 -2.54
N ASP A 19 1.85 7.59 -3.49
CA ASP A 19 1.51 6.29 -4.07
C ASP A 19 2.73 5.64 -4.73
N ARG A 20 3.54 6.40 -5.43
CA ARG A 20 4.78 5.91 -6.06
C ARG A 20 5.80 5.46 -5.03
N LEU A 21 6.04 6.28 -4.00
CA LEU A 21 6.96 5.93 -2.90
C LEU A 21 6.52 4.64 -2.19
N TYR A 22 5.23 4.49 -1.95
CA TYR A 22 4.67 3.28 -1.34
C TYR A 22 5.00 2.03 -2.18
N GLN A 23 4.81 2.10 -3.48
CA GLN A 23 5.13 0.99 -4.39
C GLN A 23 6.64 0.74 -4.52
N GLU A 24 7.47 1.79 -4.47
CA GLU A 24 8.93 1.65 -4.48
C GLU A 24 9.43 0.91 -3.23
N ILE A 25 8.88 1.24 -2.06
CA ILE A 25 9.19 0.54 -0.80
C ILE A 25 8.78 -0.93 -0.90
N GLY A 26 7.60 -1.21 -1.42
CA GLY A 26 7.13 -2.57 -1.62
C GLY A 26 8.04 -3.39 -2.52
N ARG A 27 8.52 -2.79 -3.60
CA ARG A 27 9.46 -3.44 -4.50
C ARG A 27 10.78 -3.78 -3.79
N GLU A 28 11.34 -2.85 -3.04
CA GLU A 28 12.56 -3.10 -2.29
C GLU A 28 12.40 -4.21 -1.25
N MET A 29 11.25 -4.27 -0.59
CA MET A 29 10.97 -5.28 0.44
C MET A 29 10.71 -6.67 -0.13
N TYR A 30 10.04 -6.77 -1.28
CA TYR A 30 9.40 -8.01 -1.72
C TYR A 30 9.73 -8.47 -3.14
N GLU A 31 10.54 -7.73 -3.89
CA GLU A 31 10.85 -8.07 -5.29
C GLU A 31 11.38 -9.52 -5.43
N ASP A 32 12.22 -9.93 -4.49
CA ASP A 32 12.84 -11.27 -4.51
C ASP A 32 11.97 -12.35 -3.86
N SER A 33 10.90 -11.99 -3.14
CA SER A 33 10.07 -12.96 -2.44
C SER A 33 8.88 -13.47 -3.26
N GLY A 34 8.56 -12.83 -4.37
CA GLY A 34 7.46 -13.23 -5.26
C GLY A 34 6.07 -12.97 -4.68
N CYS A 35 5.09 -13.75 -5.16
CA CYS A 35 3.68 -13.63 -4.75
C CYS A 35 3.43 -14.33 -3.40
N ILE A 36 2.65 -13.67 -2.52
CA ILE A 36 2.30 -14.21 -1.20
C ILE A 36 1.33 -15.40 -1.25
N VAL A 37 0.57 -15.55 -2.34
CA VAL A 37 -0.43 -16.61 -2.45
C VAL A 37 0.26 -17.97 -2.39
N PRO A 38 -0.12 -18.87 -1.45
CA PRO A 38 0.52 -20.17 -1.31
C PRO A 38 0.47 -20.99 -2.61
N GLY A 39 1.61 -21.59 -2.97
CA GLY A 39 1.75 -22.37 -4.20
C GLY A 39 1.96 -21.55 -5.46
N CYS A 40 1.96 -20.22 -5.38
CA CYS A 40 2.22 -19.35 -6.53
C CYS A 40 3.71 -19.10 -6.68
N ASN A 41 4.26 -19.40 -7.86
CA ASN A 41 5.67 -19.17 -8.21
C ASN A 41 5.88 -17.97 -9.13
N GLU A 42 4.82 -17.18 -9.35
CA GLU A 42 4.90 -15.99 -10.20
C GLU A 42 5.68 -14.87 -9.50
N PRO A 43 6.39 -14.01 -10.28
CA PRO A 43 7.16 -12.93 -9.69
C PRO A 43 6.29 -11.86 -9.06
N TYR A 44 6.86 -11.11 -8.11
CA TYR A 44 6.28 -9.91 -7.53
C TYR A 44 5.92 -8.91 -8.63
N SER A 45 4.74 -8.31 -8.53
CA SER A 45 4.31 -7.23 -9.41
C SER A 45 4.10 -5.91 -8.67
N CYS A 46 3.37 -5.94 -7.56
CA CYS A 46 3.06 -4.73 -6.79
C CYS A 46 2.65 -5.06 -5.36
N LEU A 47 2.54 -4.01 -4.52
CA LEU A 47 1.83 -4.09 -3.26
C LEU A 47 0.34 -3.87 -3.49
N HIS A 48 -0.46 -4.87 -3.14
CA HIS A 48 -1.91 -4.77 -3.09
C HIS A 48 -2.32 -4.27 -1.70
N HIS A 49 -3.24 -3.30 -1.65
CA HIS A 49 -3.83 -2.84 -0.40
C HIS A 49 -4.87 -3.86 0.08
N PHE A 50 -4.61 -4.55 1.18
CA PHE A 50 -5.56 -5.53 1.73
C PHE A 50 -6.88 -4.85 2.12
N PHE A 51 -6.80 -3.80 2.95
CA PHE A 51 -7.91 -2.84 3.10
C PHE A 51 -7.78 -1.83 1.97
N ILE A 52 -8.72 -1.86 1.04
CA ILE A 52 -8.60 -1.13 -0.24
C ILE A 52 -8.51 0.38 -0.03
N LYS A 53 -7.61 1.02 -0.77
CA LYS A 53 -7.29 2.44 -0.63
C LYS A 53 -8.49 3.37 -0.85
N ALA A 54 -9.45 2.98 -1.68
CA ALA A 54 -10.63 3.77 -1.97
C ALA A 54 -11.58 3.91 -0.77
N SER A 55 -11.59 2.92 0.14
CA SER A 55 -12.48 2.88 1.30
C SER A 55 -11.76 3.05 2.63
N CYS A 56 -10.43 3.12 2.64
CA CYS A 56 -9.66 3.20 3.88
C CYS A 56 -8.43 4.10 3.75
N SER A 57 -8.64 5.41 3.91
CA SER A 57 -7.55 6.39 3.88
C SER A 57 -6.54 6.18 5.01
N ALA A 58 -7.00 5.69 6.18
CA ALA A 58 -6.14 5.44 7.34
C ALA A 58 -5.02 4.42 7.07
N LEU A 59 -5.27 3.46 6.16
CA LEU A 59 -4.34 2.37 5.86
C LEU A 59 -3.69 2.47 4.48
N ARG A 60 -4.04 3.49 3.68
CA ARG A 60 -3.55 3.63 2.30
C ARG A 60 -2.02 3.60 2.21
N TYR A 61 -1.33 4.22 3.17
CA TYR A 61 0.13 4.32 3.18
C TYR A 61 0.78 3.52 4.32
N ASN A 62 0.01 2.67 4.98
CA ASN A 62 0.55 1.76 5.99
C ASN A 62 1.19 0.56 5.30
N ILE A 63 2.49 0.36 5.50
CA ILE A 63 3.26 -0.72 4.86
C ILE A 63 2.72 -2.11 5.25
N LYS A 64 2.22 -2.26 6.47
CA LYS A 64 1.62 -3.53 6.92
C LYS A 64 0.36 -3.91 6.16
N ASN A 65 -0.33 -2.93 5.57
CA ASN A 65 -1.50 -3.16 4.72
C ASN A 65 -1.12 -3.59 3.29
N GLY A 66 0.15 -3.49 2.93
CA GLY A 66 0.64 -3.84 1.61
C GLY A 66 0.94 -5.33 1.50
N ILE A 67 0.37 -5.97 0.48
CA ILE A 67 0.51 -7.40 0.23
C ILE A 67 1.29 -7.60 -1.06
N PRO A 68 2.43 -8.33 -1.02
CA PRO A 68 3.19 -8.63 -2.23
C PRO A 68 2.44 -9.64 -3.09
N ILE A 69 2.10 -9.26 -4.30
CA ILE A 69 1.25 -10.08 -5.16
C ILE A 69 1.73 -10.03 -6.62
N CYS A 70 1.51 -11.12 -7.37
CA CYS A 70 1.78 -11.16 -8.79
C CYS A 70 0.66 -10.49 -9.61
N ALA A 71 0.95 -10.17 -10.86
CA ALA A 71 0.00 -9.50 -11.75
C ALA A 71 -1.29 -10.30 -11.94
N LYS A 72 -1.18 -11.63 -12.05
CA LYS A 72 -2.31 -12.53 -12.26
C LYS A 72 -3.29 -12.51 -11.07
N HIS A 73 -2.78 -12.69 -9.85
CA HIS A 73 -3.62 -12.68 -8.66
C HIS A 73 -4.16 -11.28 -8.35
N HIS A 74 -3.39 -10.24 -8.61
CA HIS A 74 -3.84 -8.86 -8.46
C HIS A 74 -5.03 -8.56 -9.39
N LEU A 75 -4.93 -8.97 -10.65
CA LEU A 75 -6.03 -8.82 -11.62
C LEU A 75 -7.28 -9.58 -11.16
N ARG A 76 -7.13 -10.80 -10.65
CA ARG A 76 -8.26 -11.61 -10.14
C ARG A 76 -8.93 -10.96 -8.94
N LEU A 77 -8.18 -10.34 -8.04
CA LEU A 77 -8.74 -9.60 -6.91
C LEU A 77 -9.64 -8.43 -7.34
N HIS A 78 -9.28 -7.75 -8.44
CA HIS A 78 -10.03 -6.61 -8.95
C HIS A 78 -11.18 -7.00 -9.88
N SER A 79 -11.17 -8.18 -10.47
CA SER A 79 -12.12 -8.58 -11.49
C SER A 79 -13.12 -9.66 -11.06
N SER A 80 -12.97 -10.23 -9.86
CA SER A 80 -13.88 -11.27 -9.38
C SER A 80 -14.16 -11.13 -7.88
N ASP A 81 -15.34 -11.60 -7.46
CA ASP A 81 -15.74 -11.67 -6.06
C ASP A 81 -15.25 -12.96 -5.37
N ASP A 82 -14.20 -13.58 -5.90
CA ASP A 82 -13.65 -14.82 -5.37
C ASP A 82 -12.98 -14.57 -4.03
N PRO A 83 -13.51 -15.10 -2.89
CA PRO A 83 -12.92 -14.88 -1.58
C PRO A 83 -11.67 -15.73 -1.31
N THR A 84 -11.29 -16.63 -2.21
CA THR A 84 -10.18 -17.57 -1.96
C THR A 84 -8.84 -16.88 -1.82
N ILE A 85 -8.60 -15.79 -2.57
CA ILE A 85 -7.34 -15.06 -2.51
C ILE A 85 -7.22 -14.26 -1.20
N PRO A 86 -8.20 -13.41 -0.82
CA PRO A 86 -8.15 -12.73 0.48
C PRO A 86 -8.07 -13.71 1.66
N THR A 87 -8.78 -14.82 1.59
CA THR A 87 -8.72 -15.86 2.63
C THR A 87 -7.33 -16.49 2.72
N ALA A 88 -6.68 -16.77 1.61
CA ALA A 88 -5.31 -17.29 1.58
C ALA A 88 -4.32 -16.28 2.18
N ILE A 89 -4.45 -15.01 1.84
CA ILE A 89 -3.63 -13.93 2.41
C ILE A 89 -3.80 -13.88 3.94
N LEU A 90 -5.04 -13.92 4.41
CA LEU A 90 -5.35 -13.89 5.82
C LEU A 90 -4.73 -15.08 6.58
N LYS A 91 -4.74 -16.27 5.99
CA LYS A 91 -4.10 -17.46 6.58
C LYS A 91 -2.59 -17.29 6.69
N VAL A 92 -1.94 -16.66 5.72
CA VAL A 92 -0.49 -16.40 5.75
C VAL A 92 -0.13 -15.33 6.77
N LYS A 93 -0.88 -14.23 6.79
CA LYS A 93 -0.62 -13.08 7.67
C LYS A 93 -1.07 -13.30 9.12
N GLY A 94 -2.17 -14.00 9.32
CA GLY A 94 -2.74 -14.29 10.63
C GLY A 94 -3.75 -13.26 11.12
N MET A 95 -4.54 -13.66 12.11
CA MET A 95 -5.61 -12.82 12.66
C MET A 95 -5.10 -11.63 13.45
N ASP A 96 -3.96 -11.75 14.15
CA ASP A 96 -3.39 -10.63 14.90
C ASP A 96 -3.03 -9.46 13.99
N TRP A 97 -2.43 -9.76 12.83
CA TRP A 97 -2.15 -8.76 11.79
C TRP A 97 -3.44 -8.10 11.30
N TYR A 98 -4.46 -8.90 11.02
CA TYR A 98 -5.77 -8.40 10.56
C TYR A 98 -6.41 -7.50 11.62
N ASP A 99 -6.46 -7.95 12.88
CA ASP A 99 -7.08 -7.21 13.98
C ASP A 99 -6.38 -5.88 14.26
N GLU A 100 -5.04 -5.84 14.16
CA GLU A 100 -4.27 -4.60 14.28
C GLU A 100 -4.70 -3.58 13.22
N LEU A 101 -4.76 -4.01 11.95
CA LEU A 101 -5.16 -3.12 10.85
C LEU A 101 -6.64 -2.72 10.94
N ALA A 102 -7.52 -3.65 11.28
CA ALA A 102 -8.94 -3.38 11.45
C ALA A 102 -9.19 -2.37 12.58
N THR A 103 -8.40 -2.43 13.66
CA THR A 103 -8.46 -1.50 14.78
C THR A 103 -8.05 -0.09 14.34
N ILE A 104 -6.97 0.03 13.58
CA ILE A 104 -6.53 1.32 13.00
C ILE A 104 -7.64 1.90 12.13
N LYS A 105 -8.22 1.07 11.25
CA LYS A 105 -9.31 1.50 10.36
C LYS A 105 -10.50 2.07 11.13
N ARG A 106 -10.93 1.39 12.21
CA ARG A 106 -12.09 1.82 13.00
C ARG A 106 -11.83 3.09 13.80
N ASN A 107 -10.59 3.27 14.30
CA ASN A 107 -10.28 4.30 15.29
C ASN A 107 -9.56 5.51 14.71
N THR A 108 -9.25 5.52 13.42
CA THR A 108 -8.48 6.60 12.80
C THR A 108 -9.31 7.31 11.75
N PHE A 109 -9.55 8.60 11.98
CA PHE A 109 -10.10 9.51 10.98
C PHE A 109 -8.95 10.28 10.32
N VAL A 110 -8.93 10.31 8.99
CA VAL A 110 -7.88 10.99 8.22
C VAL A 110 -8.49 12.14 7.42
N LYS A 111 -7.94 13.34 7.65
CA LYS A 111 -8.18 14.49 6.78
C LYS A 111 -7.07 14.57 5.74
N THR A 112 -7.41 14.37 4.47
CA THR A 112 -6.46 14.39 3.36
C THR A 112 -6.13 15.81 2.91
N SER A 113 -5.39 16.55 3.75
CA SER A 113 -4.90 17.90 3.49
C SER A 113 -3.55 17.86 2.76
N LEU A 114 -3.06 19.01 2.31
CA LEU A 114 -1.69 19.14 1.78
C LEU A 114 -0.67 18.70 2.83
N GLU A 115 -0.83 19.15 4.06
CA GLU A 115 0.05 18.79 5.19
C GLU A 115 0.06 17.28 5.43
N TYR A 116 -1.09 16.62 5.36
CA TYR A 116 -1.20 15.16 5.45
C TYR A 116 -0.31 14.47 4.43
N TYR A 117 -0.42 14.84 3.15
CA TYR A 117 0.40 14.21 2.10
C TYR A 117 1.88 14.51 2.25
N GLU A 118 2.25 15.73 2.65
CA GLU A 118 3.65 16.09 2.93
C GLU A 118 4.23 15.22 4.04
N ASN A 119 3.47 15.01 5.12
CA ASN A 119 3.88 14.14 6.24
C ASN A 119 4.02 12.68 5.80
N ILE A 120 3.09 12.18 4.98
CA ILE A 120 3.17 10.82 4.42
C ILE A 120 4.43 10.66 3.56
N ILE A 121 4.70 11.62 2.68
CA ILE A 121 5.90 11.58 1.82
C ILE A 121 7.17 11.57 2.66
N ASN A 122 7.25 12.41 3.69
CA ASN A 122 8.39 12.43 4.60
C ASN A 122 8.57 11.10 5.33
N ASN A 123 7.49 10.52 5.85
CA ASN A 123 7.53 9.24 6.55
C ASN A 123 7.96 8.10 5.63
N LEU A 124 7.40 8.03 4.42
CA LEU A 124 7.77 7.01 3.44
C LEU A 124 9.22 7.17 2.96
N SER A 125 9.67 8.40 2.75
CA SER A 125 11.07 8.69 2.37
C SER A 125 12.05 8.24 3.45
N ASN A 126 11.70 8.40 4.72
CA ASN A 126 12.52 7.96 5.86
C ASN A 126 12.60 6.43 5.95
N ILE A 127 11.51 5.72 5.64
CA ILE A 127 11.50 4.25 5.56
C ILE A 127 12.45 3.79 4.46
N ASN A 128 12.37 4.40 3.30
CA ASN A 128 13.21 4.09 2.14
C ASN A 128 14.71 4.27 2.47
N LEU A 129 15.07 5.37 3.12
CA LEU A 129 16.45 5.63 3.55
C LEU A 129 16.96 4.57 4.53
N LYS A 130 16.14 4.12 5.47
CA LYS A 130 16.50 3.07 6.43
C LYS A 130 16.75 1.73 5.72
N ASN A 131 15.92 1.40 4.75
CA ASN A 131 16.08 0.18 3.96
C ASN A 131 17.38 0.23 3.13
N ASN A 132 17.75 1.38 2.58
CA ASN A 132 18.97 1.56 1.81
C ASN A 132 20.23 1.54 2.67
N ASN A 133 20.16 2.01 3.92
CA ASN A 133 21.27 2.08 4.85
C ASN A 133 21.46 0.81 5.69
N GLY A 134 20.51 -0.11 5.66
CA GLY A 134 20.55 -1.38 6.38
C GLY A 134 21.23 -2.53 5.66
N GLN A 135 21.89 -2.26 4.54
CA GLN A 135 22.63 -3.28 3.76
C GLN A 135 24.09 -3.34 4.20
#